data_ddc18aeb1f789f944db6af92a264f91d
#
_entry.id   ddc18aeb1f789f944db6af92a264f91d
#
_cell.length_a   1.000
_cell.length_b   1.000
_cell.length_c   1.000
_cell.angle_alpha   90.00
_cell.angle_beta   90.00
_cell.angle_gamma   90.00
#
_symmetry.space_group_name_H-M   'P 1'
#
loop_
_entity.id
_entity.type
_entity.pdbx_description
1 polymer ?
#
loop_
_entity_poly.entity_id
_entity_poly.type
_entity_poly.pdbx_seq_one_letter_code
_entity_poly.pdbx_strand_id
1 'polypeptide(L)'
;LDHVNCFLAQGENGWTIIDAGLKTTTTARIWQPILATHEIGNIIITHHHPDHFGYAGTLQQLTNAQVWMTEIEAQEGLSVWKREMAKIYKERFDTFGFPAKDFSSDLCLEDESIVKPYPTIHHYLQEGQVIPFGKYEYEVIFTPGHADGLITLYNREESILFSTDHILPKIT
;
A
#
# COMPACT_ATOMS: atom_id res chain seq x y z
N LEU A 1 0.24 -14.63 -5.71
CA LEU A 1 -0.19 -13.44 -6.51
C LEU A 1 0.60 -13.38 -7.80
N ASP A 2 -0.07 -13.35 -8.94
CA ASP A 2 0.61 -13.26 -10.25
C ASP A 2 1.07 -11.82 -10.54
N HIS A 3 0.36 -10.81 -10.02
CA HIS A 3 0.68 -9.39 -10.16
C HIS A 3 -0.09 -8.53 -9.15
N VAL A 4 0.40 -7.33 -8.90
CA VAL A 4 -0.27 -6.26 -8.16
C VAL A 4 -0.34 -5.04 -9.06
N ASN A 5 -1.46 -4.34 -9.03
CA ASN A 5 -1.65 -3.12 -9.80
C ASN A 5 -1.14 -1.91 -9.00
N CYS A 6 -0.12 -1.24 -9.55
CA CYS A 6 0.28 0.08 -9.12
C CYS A 6 -0.12 1.07 -10.22
N PHE A 7 -0.65 2.23 -9.85
CA PHE A 7 -1.11 3.21 -10.83
C PHE A 7 -0.23 4.45 -10.80
N LEU A 8 -0.14 5.11 -11.94
CA LEU A 8 0.61 6.36 -12.10
C LEU A 8 -0.31 7.39 -12.78
N ALA A 9 -0.61 8.47 -12.08
CA ALA A 9 -1.50 9.53 -12.55
C ALA A 9 -0.75 10.85 -12.73
N GLN A 10 -0.82 11.44 -13.92
CA GLN A 10 -0.20 12.73 -14.24
C GLN A 10 -1.07 13.88 -13.75
N GLY A 11 -0.55 14.68 -12.82
CA GLY A 11 -1.16 15.91 -12.31
C GLY A 11 -0.42 17.17 -12.75
N GLU A 12 -0.95 18.33 -12.39
CA GLU A 12 -0.34 19.64 -12.68
C GLU A 12 0.99 19.83 -11.94
N ASN A 13 1.10 19.31 -10.72
CA ASN A 13 2.25 19.46 -9.83
C ASN A 13 3.09 18.17 -9.72
N GLY A 14 3.20 17.45 -10.83
CA GLY A 14 3.92 16.17 -10.85
C GLY A 14 3.01 14.95 -10.90
N TRP A 15 3.60 13.78 -10.75
CA TRP A 15 2.91 12.51 -10.82
C TRP A 15 2.56 11.99 -9.43
N THR A 16 1.43 11.32 -9.36
CA THR A 16 0.98 10.60 -8.16
C THR A 16 1.04 9.10 -8.40
N ILE A 17 1.69 8.39 -7.49
CA ILE A 17 1.70 6.92 -7.45
C ILE A 17 0.56 6.48 -6.52
N ILE A 18 -0.21 5.46 -6.93
CA ILE A 18 -1.16 4.75 -6.09
C ILE A 18 -0.66 3.32 -5.96
N ASP A 19 -0.32 2.93 -4.74
CA ASP A 19 0.35 1.71 -4.33
C ASP A 19 1.75 1.52 -4.93
N ALA A 20 2.64 0.94 -4.15
CA ALA A 20 4.07 0.94 -4.44
C ALA A 20 4.64 -0.39 -4.94
N GLY A 21 3.92 -1.48 -4.69
CA GLY A 21 4.37 -2.83 -5.01
C GLY A 21 5.20 -3.48 -3.90
N LEU A 22 5.44 -4.77 -4.05
CA LEU A 22 6.34 -5.54 -3.19
C LEU A 22 7.77 -4.99 -3.26
N LYS A 23 8.48 -5.04 -2.17
CA LYS A 23 9.91 -4.71 -2.16
C LYS A 23 10.77 -5.82 -2.75
N THR A 24 10.89 -5.83 -4.05
CA THR A 24 11.69 -6.80 -4.82
C THR A 24 12.63 -6.12 -5.81
N THR A 25 13.61 -6.85 -6.29
CA THR A 25 14.47 -6.38 -7.39
C THR A 25 13.70 -6.19 -8.69
N THR A 26 12.63 -6.95 -8.90
CA THR A 26 11.74 -6.80 -10.04
C THR A 26 10.97 -5.48 -9.97
N THR A 27 10.38 -5.16 -8.83
CA THR A 27 9.70 -3.89 -8.58
C THR A 27 10.65 -2.70 -8.80
N ALA A 28 11.87 -2.79 -8.27
CA ALA A 28 12.90 -1.77 -8.47
C ALA A 28 13.20 -1.54 -9.96
N ARG A 29 13.33 -2.60 -10.75
CA ARG A 29 13.58 -2.49 -12.20
C ARG A 29 12.41 -1.86 -12.96
N ILE A 30 11.17 -2.08 -12.51
CA ILE A 30 9.99 -1.48 -13.12
C ILE A 30 9.94 0.01 -12.80
N TRP A 31 10.18 0.41 -11.56
CA TRP A 31 10.14 1.82 -11.16
C TRP A 31 11.30 2.65 -11.72
N GLN A 32 12.49 2.07 -11.87
CA GLN A 32 13.69 2.79 -12.30
C GLN A 32 13.50 3.67 -13.56
N PRO A 33 13.00 3.18 -14.70
CA PRO A 33 12.78 4.00 -15.90
C PRO A 33 11.68 5.03 -15.69
N ILE A 34 10.67 4.76 -14.88
CA ILE A 34 9.60 5.70 -14.56
C ILE A 34 10.16 6.88 -13.77
N LEU A 35 10.91 6.60 -12.71
CA LEU A 35 11.51 7.64 -11.87
C LEU A 35 12.56 8.48 -12.61
N ALA A 36 13.18 7.95 -13.66
CA ALA A 36 14.13 8.69 -14.48
C ALA A 36 13.47 9.77 -15.36
N THR A 37 12.15 9.65 -15.61
CA THR A 37 11.43 10.50 -16.57
C THR A 37 10.22 11.22 -15.98
N HIS A 38 9.83 10.89 -14.75
CA HIS A 38 8.63 11.42 -14.10
C HIS A 38 8.98 11.97 -12.71
N GLU A 39 8.62 13.21 -12.46
CA GLU A 39 8.72 13.82 -11.14
C GLU A 39 7.53 13.37 -10.29
N ILE A 40 7.80 12.60 -9.25
CA ILE A 40 6.77 12.06 -8.35
C ILE A 40 6.58 13.00 -7.18
N GLY A 41 5.41 13.60 -7.07
CA GLY A 41 5.04 14.49 -5.97
C GLY A 41 4.33 13.79 -4.83
N ASN A 42 3.52 12.77 -5.14
CA ASN A 42 2.71 12.08 -4.14
C ASN A 42 2.74 10.56 -4.31
N ILE A 43 2.61 9.86 -3.19
CA ILE A 43 2.41 8.41 -3.11
C ILE A 43 1.20 8.18 -2.21
N ILE A 44 0.13 7.63 -2.74
CA ILE A 44 -1.07 7.23 -2.00
C ILE A 44 -0.98 5.72 -1.77
N ILE A 45 -1.05 5.29 -0.52
CA ILE A 45 -1.08 3.88 -0.16
C ILE A 45 -2.48 3.54 0.33
N THR A 46 -3.08 2.55 -0.30
CA THR A 46 -4.47 2.16 -0.04
C THR A 46 -4.61 1.31 1.20
N HIS A 47 -3.63 0.46 1.50
CA HIS A 47 -3.57 -0.35 2.70
C HIS A 47 -2.14 -0.89 2.96
N HIS A 48 -1.94 -1.50 4.13
CA HIS A 48 -0.61 -1.85 4.64
C HIS A 48 -0.01 -3.16 4.11
N HIS A 49 -0.70 -3.94 3.31
CA HIS A 49 -0.15 -5.19 2.80
C HIS A 49 1.13 -4.96 2.00
N PRO A 50 2.11 -5.88 2.06
CA PRO A 50 3.46 -5.62 1.55
C PRO A 50 3.52 -5.43 0.04
N ASP A 51 2.58 -5.97 -0.69
CA ASP A 51 2.44 -5.81 -2.15
C ASP A 51 1.89 -4.43 -2.57
N HIS A 52 1.38 -3.64 -1.62
CA HIS A 52 0.96 -2.25 -1.80
C HIS A 52 1.89 -1.27 -1.11
N PHE A 53 2.30 -1.59 0.12
CA PHE A 53 3.08 -0.73 0.99
C PHE A 53 4.61 -0.96 0.89
N GLY A 54 5.04 -2.16 0.50
CA GLY A 54 6.41 -2.63 0.69
C GLY A 54 7.50 -1.76 0.05
N TYR A 55 7.25 -1.20 -1.13
CA TYR A 55 8.24 -0.36 -1.81
C TYR A 55 8.06 1.15 -1.55
N ALA A 56 7.04 1.56 -0.77
CA ALA A 56 6.69 2.97 -0.55
C ALA A 56 7.82 3.80 0.07
N GLY A 57 8.47 3.29 1.11
CA GLY A 57 9.58 3.99 1.75
C GLY A 57 10.81 4.14 0.85
N THR A 58 11.06 3.16 -0.03
CA THR A 58 12.13 3.27 -1.04
C THR A 58 11.77 4.33 -2.08
N LEU A 59 10.54 4.33 -2.59
CA LEU A 59 10.07 5.38 -3.52
C LEU A 59 10.17 6.76 -2.90
N GLN A 60 9.75 6.91 -1.65
CA GLN A 60 9.84 8.19 -0.93
C GLN A 60 11.29 8.68 -0.82
N GLN A 61 12.25 7.81 -0.48
CA GLN A 61 13.67 8.17 -0.42
C GLN A 61 14.23 8.60 -1.78
N LEU A 62 13.76 8.00 -2.85
CA LEU A 62 14.23 8.31 -4.21
C LEU A 62 13.60 9.59 -4.80
N THR A 63 12.40 9.96 -4.35
CA THR A 63 11.61 11.04 -4.98
C THR A 63 11.35 12.23 -4.07
N ASN A 64 11.49 12.08 -2.75
CA ASN A 64 11.01 13.01 -1.72
C ASN A 64 9.49 13.26 -1.77
N ALA A 65 8.72 12.34 -2.37
CA ALA A 65 7.28 12.47 -2.49
C ALA A 65 6.57 12.48 -1.13
N GLN A 66 5.42 13.18 -1.07
CA GLN A 66 4.53 13.16 0.08
C GLN A 66 3.77 11.84 0.12
N VAL A 67 3.76 11.16 1.27
CA VAL A 67 3.04 9.90 1.43
C VAL A 67 1.72 10.13 2.14
N TRP A 68 0.65 9.58 1.57
CA TRP A 68 -0.73 9.67 1.99
C TRP A 68 -1.26 8.28 2.31
N MET A 69 -1.89 8.09 3.46
CA MET A 69 -2.43 6.80 3.90
C MET A 69 -3.49 7.05 4.98
N THR A 70 -4.39 6.13 5.26
CA THR A 70 -5.25 6.27 6.44
C THR A 70 -4.43 6.06 7.72
N GLU A 71 -4.88 6.64 8.83
CA GLU A 71 -4.19 6.49 10.12
C GLU A 71 -4.18 5.03 10.58
N ILE A 72 -5.29 4.31 10.37
CA ILE A 72 -5.41 2.88 10.70
C ILE A 72 -4.34 2.08 9.95
N GLU A 73 -4.28 2.22 8.64
CA GLU A 73 -3.33 1.48 7.81
C GLU A 73 -1.87 1.87 8.08
N ALA A 74 -1.62 3.13 8.44
CA ALA A 74 -0.29 3.58 8.81
C ALA A 74 0.17 2.94 10.13
N GLN A 75 -0.70 2.84 11.13
CA GLN A 75 -0.39 2.18 12.39
C GLN A 75 -0.12 0.68 12.18
N GLU A 76 -0.95 0.00 11.39
CA GLU A 76 -0.74 -1.40 11.04
C GLU A 76 0.56 -1.59 10.24
N GLY A 77 0.77 -0.84 9.17
CA GLY A 77 1.96 -0.95 8.32
C GLY A 77 3.27 -0.67 9.02
N LEU A 78 3.27 0.19 10.05
CA LEU A 78 4.45 0.50 10.86
C LEU A 78 4.66 -0.46 12.03
N SER A 79 3.73 -1.36 12.31
CA SER A 79 3.76 -2.25 13.47
C SER A 79 3.72 -3.73 13.11
N VAL A 80 2.82 -4.14 12.22
CA VAL A 80 2.53 -5.56 11.95
C VAL A 80 3.73 -6.35 11.44
N TRP A 81 4.59 -5.71 10.68
CA TRP A 81 5.79 -6.33 10.09
C TRP A 81 6.98 -6.39 11.05
N LYS A 82 6.85 -5.90 12.28
CA LYS A 82 7.89 -6.01 13.29
C LYS A 82 7.96 -7.43 13.83
N ARG A 83 9.18 -7.89 14.12
CA ARG A 83 9.44 -9.25 14.62
C ARG A 83 8.64 -9.58 15.89
N GLU A 84 8.41 -8.61 16.75
CA GLU A 84 7.60 -8.78 17.97
C GLU A 84 6.15 -9.14 17.65
N MET A 85 5.58 -8.54 16.61
CA MET A 85 4.21 -8.84 16.18
C MET A 85 4.09 -10.21 15.56
N ALA A 86 5.09 -10.65 14.77
CA ALA A 86 5.13 -11.99 14.22
C ALA A 86 5.03 -13.07 15.32
N LYS A 87 5.71 -12.86 16.45
CA LYS A 87 5.63 -13.74 17.60
C LYS A 87 4.24 -13.77 18.22
N ILE A 88 3.60 -12.60 18.38
CA ILE A 88 2.23 -12.48 18.91
C ILE A 88 1.23 -13.19 18.00
N TYR A 89 1.33 -13.00 16.70
CA TYR A 89 0.46 -13.69 15.74
C TYR A 89 0.65 -15.21 15.81
N LYS A 90 1.89 -15.69 15.84
CA LYS A 90 2.17 -17.13 15.98
C LYS A 90 1.54 -17.73 17.25
N GLU A 91 1.70 -17.08 18.39
CA GLU A 91 1.08 -17.52 19.66
C GLU A 91 -0.45 -17.54 19.57
N ARG A 92 -1.07 -16.57 18.91
CA ARG A 92 -2.52 -16.55 18.69
C ARG A 92 -2.97 -17.70 17.79
N PHE A 93 -2.28 -17.94 16.68
CA PHE A 93 -2.62 -19.02 15.76
C PHE A 93 -2.46 -20.40 16.41
N ASP A 94 -1.42 -20.60 17.21
CA ASP A 94 -1.26 -21.82 18.01
C ASP A 94 -2.45 -22.02 18.96
N THR A 95 -2.95 -20.93 19.58
CA THR A 95 -4.11 -20.94 20.47
C THR A 95 -5.41 -21.34 19.73
N PHE A 96 -5.56 -20.95 18.47
CA PHE A 96 -6.72 -21.30 17.63
C PHE A 96 -6.57 -22.64 16.90
N GLY A 97 -5.47 -23.37 17.15
CA GLY A 97 -5.24 -24.69 16.57
C GLY A 97 -4.82 -24.69 15.09
N PHE A 98 -4.33 -23.57 14.57
CA PHE A 98 -3.72 -23.54 13.26
C PHE A 98 -2.40 -24.31 13.28
N PRO A 99 -2.16 -25.24 12.33
CA PRO A 99 -0.92 -26.02 12.32
C PRO A 99 0.28 -25.13 12.09
N ALA A 100 1.28 -25.19 12.97
CA ALA A 100 2.52 -24.39 12.87
C ALA A 100 3.25 -24.56 11.53
N LYS A 101 3.09 -25.69 10.85
CA LYS A 101 3.65 -25.97 9.51
C LYS A 101 3.09 -25.09 8.41
N ASP A 102 1.86 -24.59 8.55
CA ASP A 102 1.19 -23.74 7.56
C ASP A 102 1.62 -22.28 7.70
N PHE A 103 2.32 -21.96 8.79
CA PHE A 103 2.80 -20.62 9.14
C PHE A 103 4.22 -20.30 8.70
N SER A 104 5.01 -21.33 8.38
CA SER A 104 6.47 -21.19 8.42
C SER A 104 7.14 -20.75 7.12
N SER A 105 6.46 -20.77 5.98
CA SER A 105 7.16 -20.51 4.71
C SER A 105 6.62 -19.37 3.85
N ASP A 106 5.33 -19.09 3.92
CA ASP A 106 4.71 -18.18 2.94
C ASP A 106 4.28 -16.83 3.53
N LEU A 107 4.11 -16.74 4.85
CA LEU A 107 3.88 -15.48 5.55
C LEU A 107 5.22 -15.00 6.12
N CYS A 108 5.96 -14.21 5.35
CA CYS A 108 7.24 -13.57 5.74
C CYS A 108 7.07 -12.55 6.90
N LEU A 109 6.22 -12.85 7.89
CA LEU A 109 5.93 -11.99 9.05
C LEU A 109 7.16 -11.70 9.93
N GLU A 110 8.27 -12.43 9.73
CA GLU A 110 9.49 -12.24 10.50
C GLU A 110 10.55 -11.38 9.76
N ASP A 111 10.30 -11.02 8.52
CA ASP A 111 11.27 -10.29 7.71
C ASP A 111 10.81 -8.86 7.41
N GLU A 112 11.13 -7.95 8.31
CA GLU A 112 10.89 -6.52 8.09
C GLU A 112 11.55 -5.97 6.80
N SER A 113 12.46 -6.72 6.18
CA SER A 113 13.14 -6.28 4.95
C SER A 113 12.18 -6.12 3.78
N ILE A 114 11.02 -6.79 3.82
CA ILE A 114 9.98 -6.71 2.78
C ILE A 114 9.26 -5.35 2.74
N VAL A 115 9.36 -4.55 3.79
CA VAL A 115 8.72 -3.22 3.90
C VAL A 115 9.68 -2.10 4.29
N LYS A 116 10.90 -2.41 4.74
CA LYS A 116 11.90 -1.38 5.07
C LYS A 116 12.61 -0.83 3.83
N PRO A 117 12.91 0.47 3.75
CA PRO A 117 12.65 1.47 4.80
C PRO A 117 11.16 1.79 4.90
N TYR A 118 10.68 2.03 6.13
CA TYR A 118 9.32 2.51 6.33
C TYR A 118 9.17 3.92 5.79
N PRO A 119 8.05 4.25 5.13
CA PRO A 119 7.78 5.61 4.72
C PRO A 119 7.42 6.49 5.93
N THR A 120 7.73 7.77 5.83
CA THR A 120 7.14 8.79 6.70
C THR A 120 5.80 9.20 6.12
N ILE A 121 4.72 9.01 6.88
CA ILE A 121 3.38 9.40 6.44
C ILE A 121 3.22 10.91 6.68
N HIS A 122 2.91 11.66 5.63
CA HIS A 122 2.76 13.12 5.67
C HIS A 122 1.31 13.53 5.85
N HIS A 123 0.38 12.77 5.29
CA HIS A 123 -1.04 13.10 5.32
C HIS A 123 -1.87 11.86 5.65
N TYR A 124 -2.77 12.01 6.62
CA TYR A 124 -3.75 10.99 6.96
C TYR A 124 -5.06 11.23 6.22
N LEU A 125 -5.41 10.29 5.37
CA LEU A 125 -6.66 10.31 4.60
C LEU A 125 -7.86 10.01 5.50
N GLN A 126 -8.98 10.71 5.22
CA GLN A 126 -10.21 10.59 5.99
C GLN A 126 -11.37 10.17 5.08
N GLU A 127 -12.36 9.49 5.65
CA GLU A 127 -13.60 9.14 4.96
C GLU A 127 -14.29 10.38 4.38
N GLY A 128 -14.70 10.29 3.10
CA GLY A 128 -15.34 11.38 2.39
C GLY A 128 -14.44 12.55 2.00
N GLN A 129 -13.15 12.49 2.32
CA GLN A 129 -12.19 13.50 1.89
C GLN A 129 -12.06 13.47 0.37
N VAL A 130 -12.10 14.65 -0.27
CA VAL A 130 -11.82 14.79 -1.70
C VAL A 130 -10.35 15.18 -1.88
N ILE A 131 -9.63 14.42 -2.68
CA ILE A 131 -8.21 14.66 -2.98
C ILE A 131 -7.99 14.82 -4.47
N PRO A 132 -7.26 15.84 -4.92
CA PRO A 132 -6.89 16.00 -6.31
C PRO A 132 -5.64 15.16 -6.63
N PHE A 133 -5.71 14.32 -7.64
CA PHE A 133 -4.55 13.72 -8.27
C PHE A 133 -4.81 13.39 -9.74
N GLY A 134 -3.75 13.34 -10.54
CA GLY A 134 -3.94 13.26 -11.97
C GLY A 134 -4.68 14.49 -12.49
N LYS A 135 -5.74 14.27 -13.27
CA LYS A 135 -6.58 15.33 -13.87
C LYS A 135 -7.90 15.54 -13.14
N TYR A 136 -8.17 14.76 -12.11
CA TYR A 136 -9.47 14.65 -11.49
C TYR A 136 -9.39 14.76 -9.96
N GLU A 137 -10.55 14.93 -9.35
CA GLU A 137 -10.74 14.84 -7.91
C GLU A 137 -11.35 13.48 -7.57
N TYR A 138 -10.87 12.87 -6.47
CA TYR A 138 -11.35 11.57 -6.02
C TYR A 138 -11.80 11.64 -4.58
N GLU A 139 -12.97 11.09 -4.31
CA GLU A 139 -13.50 10.88 -2.98
C GLU A 139 -12.83 9.65 -2.36
N VAL A 140 -12.30 9.79 -1.16
CA VAL A 140 -11.76 8.71 -0.34
C VAL A 140 -12.92 7.99 0.31
N ILE A 141 -13.10 6.71 0.00
CA ILE A 141 -14.15 5.87 0.56
C ILE A 141 -13.48 4.75 1.36
N PHE A 142 -13.80 4.63 2.65
CA PHE A 142 -13.32 3.52 3.46
C PHE A 142 -14.10 2.26 3.09
N THR A 143 -13.36 1.22 2.77
CA THR A 143 -13.92 -0.08 2.35
C THR A 143 -13.28 -1.21 3.18
N PRO A 144 -13.53 -1.22 4.51
CA PRO A 144 -12.93 -2.22 5.38
C PRO A 144 -13.39 -3.64 5.02
N GLY A 145 -12.57 -4.62 5.34
CA GLY A 145 -12.83 -6.05 5.09
C GLY A 145 -11.55 -6.80 4.76
N HIS A 146 -10.92 -6.48 3.63
CA HIS A 146 -9.60 -7.02 3.26
C HIS A 146 -8.49 -6.49 4.20
N ALA A 147 -8.55 -5.20 4.53
CA ALA A 147 -7.79 -4.56 5.60
C ALA A 147 -8.70 -3.56 6.32
N ASP A 148 -8.41 -3.24 7.59
CA ASP A 148 -9.34 -2.51 8.47
C ASP A 148 -9.54 -1.05 8.05
N GLY A 149 -8.53 -0.42 7.47
CA GLY A 149 -8.57 0.96 6.99
C GLY A 149 -8.35 1.07 5.48
N LEU A 150 -8.56 -0.02 4.72
CA LEU A 150 -8.46 -0.02 3.26
C LEU A 150 -9.38 1.03 2.66
N ILE A 151 -8.84 1.77 1.70
CA ILE A 151 -9.60 2.77 0.94
C ILE A 151 -9.75 2.38 -0.52
N THR A 152 -10.84 2.86 -1.10
CA THR A 152 -11.02 3.01 -2.54
C THR A 152 -11.10 4.50 -2.88
N LEU A 153 -10.76 4.86 -4.12
CA LEU A 153 -10.74 6.24 -4.59
C LEU A 153 -11.72 6.37 -5.75
N TYR A 154 -12.74 7.19 -5.57
CA TYR A 154 -13.84 7.31 -6.54
C TYR A 154 -13.93 8.71 -7.14
N ASN A 155 -13.82 8.79 -8.47
CA ASN A 155 -14.21 9.97 -9.23
C ASN A 155 -15.64 9.79 -9.76
N ARG A 156 -16.55 10.65 -9.29
CA ARG A 156 -17.99 10.57 -9.62
C ARG A 156 -18.29 11.02 -11.05
N GLU A 157 -17.56 12.04 -11.54
CA GLU A 157 -17.82 12.64 -12.84
C GLU A 157 -17.46 11.69 -13.98
N GLU A 158 -16.31 11.06 -13.90
CA GLU A 158 -15.82 10.12 -14.92
C GLU A 158 -16.20 8.66 -14.61
N SER A 159 -16.85 8.41 -13.47
CA SER A 159 -17.19 7.06 -13.00
C SER A 159 -15.97 6.13 -12.90
N ILE A 160 -14.83 6.67 -12.44
CA ILE A 160 -13.60 5.93 -12.25
C ILE A 160 -13.49 5.51 -10.78
N LEU A 161 -13.25 4.22 -10.54
CA LEU A 161 -12.99 3.66 -9.22
C LEU A 161 -11.64 2.94 -9.20
N PHE A 162 -10.73 3.40 -8.35
CA PHE A 162 -9.57 2.61 -7.94
C PHE A 162 -10.03 1.71 -6.77
N SER A 163 -10.41 0.49 -7.11
CA SER A 163 -10.98 -0.46 -6.14
C SER A 163 -9.93 -1.23 -5.35
N THR A 164 -8.69 -1.22 -5.81
CA THR A 164 -7.59 -1.95 -5.22
C THR A 164 -8.00 -3.38 -4.83
N ASP A 165 -7.72 -3.83 -3.63
CA ASP A 165 -8.05 -5.20 -3.18
C ASP A 165 -9.47 -5.34 -2.60
N HIS A 166 -10.28 -4.27 -2.66
CA HIS A 166 -11.69 -4.37 -2.30
C HIS A 166 -12.52 -5.14 -3.34
N ILE A 167 -12.20 -4.97 -4.63
CA ILE A 167 -12.86 -5.70 -5.72
C ILE A 167 -11.79 -6.35 -6.60
N LEU A 168 -11.71 -7.65 -6.53
CA LEU A 168 -10.77 -8.46 -7.32
C LEU A 168 -11.52 -9.31 -8.35
N PRO A 169 -10.96 -9.53 -9.56
CA PRO A 169 -11.58 -10.38 -10.59
C PRO A 169 -11.59 -11.86 -10.20
N LYS A 170 -10.73 -12.26 -9.28
CA LYS A 170 -10.68 -13.59 -8.65
C LYS A 170 -10.37 -13.40 -7.17
N ILE A 171 -11.05 -14.16 -6.33
CA ILE A 171 -10.64 -14.36 -4.94
C ILE A 171 -9.42 -15.27 -4.96
N THR A 172 -8.32 -14.80 -4.45
CA THR A 172 -7.06 -15.55 -4.33
C THR A 172 -6.88 -16.03 -2.90
#